data_ee51014ab5d2ecd88d7c8b7a582e1d61
#
_entry.id   ee51014ab5d2ecd88d7c8b7a582e1d61
#
_cell.length_a   1.000
_cell.length_b   1.000
_cell.length_c   1.000
_cell.angle_alpha   90.00
_cell.angle_beta   90.00
_cell.angle_gamma   90.00
#
_symmetry.space_group_name_H-M   'P 1'
#
loop_
_entity.id
_entity.type
_entity.pdbx_description
1 polymer ?
#
loop_
_entity_poly.entity_id
_entity_poly.type
_entity_poly.pdbx_seq_one_letter_code
_entity_poly.pdbx_strand_id
1 'polypeptide(L)'
;SDLAAGMESGKCVRMDRTWSNGDVVILQLPMSLSVQRWQTNQNSASVNYGPLTFSLLIEEEYRKVNSAENAIWDSKWQKGADVNAWPTYEIYPQSAWNYALKLDDRVLEQCLKVEKREWPSDNYPFTADNVPLVIKAQGRRVPSWGIDQYGLCGVLPEEGAPKSEILEDI
;
A
#
# COMPACT_ATOMS: atom_id res chain seq x y z
N SER A 1 -26.05 22.70 -21.33
CA SER A 1 -24.94 23.63 -21.02
C SER A 1 -24.13 23.00 -19.89
N ASP A 2 -22.86 22.70 -20.18
CA ASP A 2 -21.94 22.16 -19.20
C ASP A 2 -21.66 23.22 -18.13
N LEU A 3 -22.10 22.97 -16.91
CA LEU A 3 -21.78 23.78 -15.75
C LEU A 3 -20.47 23.23 -15.16
N ALA A 4 -19.34 23.80 -15.55
CA ALA A 4 -18.08 23.56 -14.86
C ALA A 4 -18.08 24.35 -13.56
N ALA A 5 -18.33 23.70 -12.43
CA ALA A 5 -18.15 24.28 -11.12
C ALA A 5 -16.70 24.08 -10.67
N GLY A 6 -16.00 25.17 -10.32
CA GLY A 6 -14.69 25.07 -9.69
C GLY A 6 -14.81 24.37 -8.34
N MET A 7 -14.01 23.31 -8.14
CA MET A 7 -13.96 22.57 -6.88
C MET A 7 -12.74 23.02 -6.08
N GLU A 8 -12.95 23.30 -4.81
CA GLU A 8 -11.87 23.55 -3.84
C GLU A 8 -11.79 22.37 -2.87
N SER A 9 -10.55 21.95 -2.54
CA SER A 9 -10.32 20.87 -1.57
C SER A 9 -10.97 21.18 -0.23
N GLY A 10 -11.67 20.21 0.35
CA GLY A 10 -12.35 20.35 1.65
C GLY A 10 -13.69 21.09 1.61
N LYS A 11 -14.19 21.46 0.44
CA LYS A 11 -15.49 22.13 0.29
C LYS A 11 -16.50 21.28 -0.47
N CYS A 12 -17.77 21.43 -0.13
CA CYS A 12 -18.88 20.87 -0.91
C CYS A 12 -19.18 21.75 -2.12
N VAL A 13 -19.45 21.13 -3.26
CA VAL A 13 -19.96 21.82 -4.44
C VAL A 13 -21.48 21.74 -4.42
N ARG A 14 -22.14 22.91 -4.42
CA ARG A 14 -23.59 23.00 -4.55
C ARG A 14 -23.95 23.34 -5.98
N MET A 15 -24.79 22.50 -6.61
CA MET A 15 -25.38 22.77 -7.91
C MET A 15 -26.87 23.11 -7.73
N ASP A 16 -27.25 24.35 -8.01
CA ASP A 16 -28.62 24.82 -7.90
C ASP A 16 -29.23 24.92 -9.30
N ARG A 17 -30.07 23.93 -9.65
CA ARG A 17 -30.74 23.84 -10.94
C ARG A 17 -32.01 23.00 -10.86
N THR A 18 -32.88 23.10 -11.83
CA THR A 18 -34.00 22.16 -12.01
C THR A 18 -33.46 20.89 -12.64
N TRP A 19 -33.71 19.77 -12.00
CA TRP A 19 -33.30 18.45 -12.44
C TRP A 19 -34.39 17.76 -13.25
N SER A 20 -34.03 17.12 -14.35
CA SER A 20 -34.92 16.33 -15.19
C SER A 20 -34.51 14.86 -15.18
N ASN A 21 -35.48 13.97 -15.52
CA ASN A 21 -35.14 12.56 -15.66
C ASN A 21 -34.15 12.35 -16.81
N GLY A 22 -33.05 11.64 -16.53
CA GLY A 22 -31.95 11.44 -17.47
C GLY A 22 -30.82 12.46 -17.38
N ASP A 23 -30.90 13.47 -16.49
CA ASP A 23 -29.74 14.33 -16.21
C ASP A 23 -28.58 13.53 -15.63
N VAL A 24 -27.38 13.83 -16.09
CA VAL A 24 -26.15 13.16 -15.68
C VAL A 24 -25.20 14.18 -15.03
N VAL A 25 -24.64 13.80 -13.91
CA VAL A 25 -23.54 14.53 -13.26
C VAL A 25 -22.27 13.68 -13.38
N ILE A 26 -21.22 14.28 -13.93
CA ILE A 26 -19.92 13.65 -14.05
C ILE A 26 -18.96 14.33 -13.10
N LEU A 27 -18.44 13.57 -12.14
CA LEU A 27 -17.36 14.00 -11.26
C LEU A 27 -16.04 13.43 -11.79
N GLN A 28 -15.12 14.31 -12.16
CA GLN A 28 -13.78 13.92 -12.56
C GLN A 28 -12.81 14.20 -11.43
N LEU A 29 -12.16 13.16 -10.92
CA LEU A 29 -11.14 13.24 -9.89
C LEU A 29 -9.78 12.87 -10.53
N PRO A 30 -8.96 13.87 -10.92
CA PRO A 30 -7.66 13.59 -11.51
C PRO A 30 -6.77 12.90 -10.50
N MET A 31 -6.07 11.85 -10.94
CA MET A 31 -5.10 11.12 -10.13
C MET A 31 -3.69 11.48 -10.61
N SER A 32 -2.83 11.83 -9.67
CA SER A 32 -1.41 12.12 -9.91
C SER A 32 -0.53 11.41 -8.92
N LEU A 33 0.71 11.14 -9.32
CA LEU A 33 1.75 10.63 -8.42
C LEU A 33 2.14 11.70 -7.42
N SER A 34 2.31 11.30 -6.17
CA SER A 34 2.89 12.12 -5.11
C SER A 34 3.68 11.26 -4.13
N VAL A 35 4.64 11.88 -3.44
CA VAL A 35 5.43 11.24 -2.40
C VAL A 35 5.29 12.05 -1.12
N GLN A 36 4.85 11.37 -0.07
CA GLN A 36 4.85 11.91 1.29
C GLN A 36 6.14 11.53 1.99
N ARG A 37 6.91 12.51 2.48
CA ARG A 37 8.11 12.29 3.29
C ARG A 37 7.78 12.40 4.78
N TRP A 38 8.22 11.40 5.54
CA TRP A 38 8.02 11.31 6.99
C TRP A 38 9.32 11.64 7.72
N GLN A 39 9.57 12.92 7.91
CA GLN A 39 10.84 13.43 8.49
C GLN A 39 11.15 12.85 9.87
N THR A 40 10.14 12.67 10.72
CA THR A 40 10.28 12.09 12.05
C THR A 40 10.52 10.59 12.03
N ASN A 41 10.40 9.95 10.86
CA ASN A 41 10.62 8.52 10.65
C ASN A 41 11.71 8.30 9.59
N GLN A 42 12.92 8.78 9.85
CA GLN A 42 14.11 8.62 9.01
C GLN A 42 13.89 9.08 7.55
N ASN A 43 13.06 10.11 7.35
CA ASN A 43 12.69 10.64 6.03
C ASN A 43 12.13 9.56 5.08
N SER A 44 11.48 8.54 5.65
CA SER A 44 10.84 7.48 4.86
C SER A 44 9.78 8.05 3.91
N ALA A 45 9.52 7.34 2.83
CA ALA A 45 8.62 7.79 1.76
C ALA A 45 7.39 6.90 1.64
N SER A 46 6.21 7.50 1.54
CA SER A 46 5.00 6.84 1.07
C SER A 46 4.70 7.30 -0.35
N VAL A 47 4.49 6.35 -1.25
CA VAL A 47 4.13 6.61 -2.65
C VAL A 47 2.61 6.60 -2.77
N ASN A 48 2.07 7.65 -3.38
CA ASN A 48 0.63 7.81 -3.57
C ASN A 48 0.29 8.04 -5.05
N TYR A 49 -0.88 7.57 -5.46
CA TYR A 49 -1.49 7.92 -6.73
C TYR A 49 -2.93 8.34 -6.48
N GLY A 50 -3.20 9.64 -6.58
CA GLY A 50 -4.44 10.21 -6.08
C GLY A 50 -4.63 9.91 -4.59
N PRO A 51 -5.79 9.38 -4.17
CA PRO A 51 -6.06 9.03 -2.76
C PRO A 51 -5.48 7.69 -2.32
N LEU A 52 -4.85 6.93 -3.21
CA LEU A 52 -4.34 5.59 -2.91
C LEU A 52 -2.89 5.66 -2.46
N THR A 53 -2.56 4.98 -1.36
CA THR A 53 -1.20 4.76 -0.90
C THR A 53 -0.77 3.35 -1.29
N PHE A 54 0.43 3.21 -1.82
CA PHE A 54 0.99 1.96 -2.30
C PHE A 54 2.01 1.40 -1.32
N SER A 55 1.95 0.10 -1.12
CA SER A 55 2.96 -0.67 -0.39
C SER A 55 3.74 -1.56 -1.35
N LEU A 56 4.94 -1.97 -0.94
CA LEU A 56 5.73 -2.95 -1.67
C LEU A 56 4.97 -4.28 -1.71
N LEU A 57 4.91 -4.91 -2.89
CA LEU A 57 4.44 -6.27 -3.04
C LEU A 57 5.53 -7.22 -2.52
N ILE A 58 5.24 -7.89 -1.43
CA ILE A 58 6.11 -8.90 -0.81
C ILE A 58 5.46 -10.26 -1.06
N GLU A 59 6.20 -11.21 -1.62
CA GLU A 59 5.74 -12.59 -1.69
C GLU A 59 5.63 -13.18 -0.29
N GLU A 60 4.57 -13.93 -0.03
CA GLU A 60 4.19 -14.37 1.30
C GLU A 60 4.06 -15.89 1.38
N GLU A 61 4.58 -16.47 2.45
CA GLU A 61 4.31 -17.84 2.85
C GLU A 61 3.41 -17.85 4.09
N TYR A 62 2.24 -18.45 3.96
CA TYR A 62 1.30 -18.63 5.07
C TYR A 62 1.55 -19.97 5.76
N ARG A 63 1.98 -19.92 7.01
CA ARG A 63 2.15 -21.12 7.86
C ARG A 63 1.04 -21.17 8.89
N LYS A 64 0.19 -22.19 8.77
CA LYS A 64 -0.86 -22.42 9.76
C LYS A 64 -0.22 -22.85 11.09
N VAL A 65 -0.56 -22.15 12.15
CA VAL A 65 -0.12 -22.45 13.52
C VAL A 65 -1.29 -22.84 14.39
N ASN A 66 -1.03 -23.58 15.49
CA ASN A 66 -2.07 -23.94 16.42
C ASN A 66 -2.46 -22.71 17.27
N SER A 67 -3.62 -22.16 16.99
CA SER A 67 -4.12 -20.96 17.69
C SER A 67 -4.21 -21.16 19.20
N ALA A 68 -4.48 -22.37 19.68
CA ALA A 68 -4.58 -22.67 21.11
C ALA A 68 -3.20 -22.64 21.80
N GLU A 69 -2.14 -23.03 21.09
CA GLU A 69 -0.76 -23.03 21.62
C GLU A 69 -0.10 -21.66 21.48
N ASN A 70 -0.45 -20.93 20.42
CA ASN A 70 0.13 -19.62 20.13
C ASN A 70 -0.71 -18.44 20.64
N ALA A 71 -1.82 -18.72 21.33
CA ALA A 71 -2.59 -17.67 21.97
C ALA A 71 -1.71 -16.95 23.01
N ILE A 72 -1.63 -15.64 22.92
CA ILE A 72 -0.95 -14.82 23.92
C ILE A 72 -1.57 -15.15 25.28
N TRP A 73 -0.77 -15.25 26.31
CA TRP A 73 -1.19 -15.74 27.64
C TRP A 73 -2.39 -14.98 28.26
N ASP A 74 -2.71 -13.79 27.79
CA ASP A 74 -3.89 -12.99 28.16
C ASP A 74 -5.08 -13.21 27.20
N SER A 75 -4.90 -13.91 26.08
CA SER A 75 -5.94 -14.25 25.10
C SER A 75 -6.63 -15.54 25.54
N LYS A 76 -7.90 -15.47 25.88
CA LYS A 76 -8.67 -16.65 26.26
C LYS A 76 -9.68 -17.00 25.19
N TRP A 77 -9.57 -18.18 24.63
CA TRP A 77 -10.64 -18.73 23.80
C TRP A 77 -11.92 -18.89 24.63
N GLN A 78 -13.04 -18.48 24.07
CA GLN A 78 -14.33 -18.76 24.71
C GLN A 78 -14.52 -20.28 24.77
N LYS A 79 -15.09 -20.74 25.91
CA LYS A 79 -15.39 -22.15 26.11
C LYS A 79 -16.32 -22.65 24.99
N GLY A 80 -15.89 -23.69 24.27
CA GLY A 80 -16.62 -24.27 23.15
C GLY A 80 -16.32 -23.61 21.77
N ALA A 81 -15.42 -22.62 21.70
CA ALA A 81 -15.00 -22.09 20.41
C ALA A 81 -14.21 -23.16 19.63
N ASP A 82 -14.52 -23.32 18.35
CA ASP A 82 -13.77 -24.19 17.44
C ASP A 82 -12.55 -23.46 16.91
N VAL A 83 -11.37 -23.79 17.42
CA VAL A 83 -10.08 -23.21 16.98
C VAL A 83 -9.75 -23.54 15.53
N ASN A 84 -10.35 -24.58 14.95
CA ASN A 84 -10.13 -24.93 13.56
C ASN A 84 -10.97 -24.08 12.59
N ALA A 85 -12.11 -23.57 13.05
CA ALA A 85 -12.93 -22.64 12.29
C ALA A 85 -12.25 -21.26 12.15
N TRP A 86 -11.33 -20.92 13.06
CA TRP A 86 -10.60 -19.67 13.12
C TRP A 86 -9.09 -19.92 13.18
N PRO A 87 -8.49 -20.42 12.09
CA PRO A 87 -7.07 -20.72 12.07
C PRO A 87 -6.22 -19.46 12.20
N THR A 88 -5.13 -19.56 12.93
CA THR A 88 -4.07 -18.54 12.99
C THR A 88 -2.99 -18.90 11.98
N TYR A 89 -2.48 -17.88 11.30
CA TYR A 89 -1.36 -18.01 10.38
C TYR A 89 -0.24 -17.07 10.79
N GLU A 90 0.99 -17.56 10.69
CA GLU A 90 2.18 -16.72 10.62
C GLU A 90 2.50 -16.48 9.14
N ILE A 91 2.80 -15.24 8.79
CA ILE A 91 3.09 -14.82 7.41
C ILE A 91 4.57 -14.48 7.32
N TYR A 92 5.28 -15.20 6.46
CA TYR A 92 6.72 -15.02 6.25
C TYR A 92 6.99 -14.40 4.89
N PRO A 93 7.87 -13.37 4.80
CA PRO A 93 8.27 -12.80 3.53
C PRO A 93 9.11 -13.81 2.73
N GLN A 94 8.76 -14.04 1.49
CA GLN A 94 9.49 -14.91 0.54
C GLN A 94 10.29 -14.10 -0.49
N SER A 95 10.02 -12.80 -0.60
CA SER A 95 10.81 -11.88 -1.41
C SER A 95 11.47 -10.81 -0.53
N ALA A 96 12.41 -10.07 -1.11
CA ALA A 96 13.02 -8.96 -0.42
C ALA A 96 12.04 -7.82 -0.19
N TRP A 97 12.18 -7.12 0.92
CA TRP A 97 11.30 -6.04 1.35
C TRP A 97 12.04 -4.77 1.82
N ASN A 98 13.32 -4.88 2.13
CA ASN A 98 14.14 -3.83 2.75
C ASN A 98 14.75 -2.90 1.70
N TYR A 99 13.93 -2.18 0.96
CA TYR A 99 14.36 -1.30 -0.12
C TYR A 99 14.34 0.17 0.26
N ALA A 100 15.36 0.90 -0.21
CA ALA A 100 15.33 2.34 -0.38
C ALA A 100 14.98 2.66 -1.83
N LEU A 101 13.87 3.36 -2.05
CA LEU A 101 13.41 3.76 -3.38
C LEU A 101 14.38 4.75 -4.04
N LYS A 102 14.60 4.59 -5.35
CA LYS A 102 15.28 5.58 -6.16
C LYS A 102 14.25 6.62 -6.61
N LEU A 103 14.19 7.74 -5.90
CA LEU A 103 13.22 8.81 -6.18
C LEU A 103 13.94 10.12 -6.49
N ASP A 104 13.35 10.88 -7.41
CA ASP A 104 13.60 12.31 -7.59
C ASP A 104 12.22 13.00 -7.57
N ASP A 105 11.95 13.73 -6.50
CA ASP A 105 10.65 14.36 -6.25
C ASP A 105 10.27 15.41 -7.30
N ARG A 106 11.23 15.86 -8.14
CA ARG A 106 10.99 16.81 -9.24
C ARG A 106 10.48 16.13 -10.51
N VAL A 107 10.69 14.81 -10.65
CA VAL A 107 10.40 14.04 -11.86
C VAL A 107 9.86 12.66 -11.52
N LEU A 108 8.83 12.61 -10.67
CA LEU A 108 8.26 11.35 -10.14
C LEU A 108 7.85 10.38 -11.25
N GLU A 109 7.30 10.88 -12.37
CA GLU A 109 6.86 10.06 -13.49
C GLU A 109 8.01 9.34 -14.22
N GLN A 110 9.26 9.77 -13.98
CA GLN A 110 10.45 9.08 -14.49
C GLN A 110 10.95 8.00 -13.53
N CYS A 111 10.61 8.12 -12.24
CA CYS A 111 11.01 7.19 -11.19
C CYS A 111 9.95 6.12 -10.91
N LEU A 112 8.70 6.47 -11.10
CA LEU A 112 7.52 5.68 -10.74
C LEU A 112 6.64 5.50 -11.97
N LYS A 113 6.38 4.27 -12.37
CA LYS A 113 5.55 3.97 -13.53
C LYS A 113 4.24 3.35 -13.10
N VAL A 114 3.15 4.11 -13.27
CA VAL A 114 1.79 3.61 -13.01
C VAL A 114 1.37 2.66 -14.13
N GLU A 115 0.99 1.45 -13.77
CA GLU A 115 0.44 0.44 -14.64
C GLU A 115 -1.01 0.19 -14.26
N LYS A 116 -1.91 0.31 -15.23
CA LYS A 116 -3.32 -0.01 -15.08
C LYS A 116 -3.61 -1.39 -15.66
N ARG A 117 -4.29 -2.21 -14.91
CA ARG A 117 -4.74 -3.54 -15.29
C ARG A 117 -6.26 -3.55 -15.42
N GLU A 118 -6.79 -4.59 -16.00
CA GLU A 118 -8.24 -4.79 -16.06
C GLU A 118 -8.82 -4.94 -14.65
N TRP A 119 -10.03 -4.45 -14.48
CA TRP A 119 -10.78 -4.66 -13.23
C TRP A 119 -11.13 -6.14 -13.09
N PRO A 120 -10.92 -6.76 -11.91
CA PRO A 120 -11.19 -8.19 -11.74
C PRO A 120 -12.66 -8.55 -11.96
N SER A 121 -12.90 -9.65 -12.65
CA SER A 121 -14.24 -10.09 -13.01
C SER A 121 -15.13 -10.47 -11.83
N ASP A 122 -14.51 -10.85 -10.71
CA ASP A 122 -15.18 -11.14 -9.42
C ASP A 122 -15.49 -9.90 -8.59
N ASN A 123 -15.11 -8.71 -9.10
CA ASN A 123 -15.23 -7.43 -8.42
C ASN A 123 -14.50 -7.36 -7.05
N TYR A 124 -13.42 -8.14 -6.90
CA TYR A 124 -12.61 -8.19 -5.68
C TYR A 124 -11.15 -7.79 -5.94
N PRO A 125 -10.83 -6.47 -5.94
CA PRO A 125 -9.49 -5.95 -6.29
C PRO A 125 -8.49 -5.93 -5.13
N PHE A 126 -8.74 -6.64 -4.04
CA PHE A 126 -7.98 -6.51 -2.79
C PHE A 126 -6.92 -7.59 -2.59
N THR A 127 -6.58 -8.35 -3.64
CA THR A 127 -5.47 -9.31 -3.61
C THR A 127 -4.34 -8.86 -4.54
N ALA A 128 -3.15 -9.34 -4.29
CA ALA A 128 -1.97 -9.03 -5.11
C ALA A 128 -2.18 -9.33 -6.61
N ASP A 129 -2.89 -10.42 -6.92
CA ASP A 129 -3.16 -10.86 -8.29
C ASP A 129 -4.25 -10.01 -8.98
N ASN A 130 -5.22 -9.52 -8.20
CA ASN A 130 -6.40 -8.84 -8.72
C ASN A 130 -6.32 -7.31 -8.67
N VAL A 131 -5.27 -6.75 -8.07
CA VAL A 131 -5.13 -5.28 -7.94
C VAL A 131 -5.07 -4.62 -9.33
N PRO A 132 -5.98 -3.65 -9.63
CA PRO A 132 -6.06 -3.04 -10.97
C PRO A 132 -5.04 -1.92 -11.20
N LEU A 133 -4.32 -1.50 -10.16
CA LEU A 133 -3.29 -0.47 -10.22
C LEU A 133 -2.01 -0.96 -9.57
N VAL A 134 -0.90 -0.86 -10.30
CA VAL A 134 0.43 -1.20 -9.82
C VAL A 134 1.36 -0.02 -10.11
N ILE A 135 2.30 0.24 -9.22
CA ILE A 135 3.38 1.19 -9.47
C ILE A 135 4.69 0.40 -9.51
N LYS A 136 5.37 0.47 -10.65
CA LYS A 136 6.73 -0.07 -10.79
C LYS A 136 7.73 1.01 -10.43
N ALA A 137 8.72 0.64 -9.64
CA ALA A 137 9.77 1.52 -9.16
C ALA A 137 11.12 0.83 -9.21
N GLN A 138 12.17 1.57 -8.92
CA GLN A 138 13.51 1.03 -8.69
C GLN A 138 13.93 1.31 -7.26
N GLY A 139 14.61 0.33 -6.66
CA GLY A 139 15.10 0.43 -5.30
C GLY A 139 16.46 -0.22 -5.13
N ARG A 140 17.14 0.14 -4.04
CA ARG A 140 18.38 -0.49 -3.57
C ARG A 140 18.13 -1.11 -2.23
N ARG A 141 18.59 -2.31 -2.00
CA ARG A 141 18.49 -2.95 -0.69
C ARG A 141 19.26 -2.18 0.36
N VAL A 142 18.73 -2.19 1.57
CA VAL A 142 19.38 -1.65 2.78
C VAL A 142 19.73 -2.83 3.68
N PRO A 143 20.94 -3.42 3.58
CA PRO A 143 21.29 -4.67 4.26
C PRO A 143 21.20 -4.60 5.79
N SER A 144 21.36 -3.40 6.38
CA SER A 144 21.23 -3.19 7.82
C SER A 144 19.77 -3.23 8.30
N TRP A 145 18.80 -3.22 7.40
CA TRP A 145 17.38 -3.29 7.75
C TRP A 145 16.88 -4.73 7.60
N GLY A 146 16.89 -5.46 8.68
CA GLY A 146 16.58 -6.87 8.73
C GLY A 146 15.45 -7.20 9.70
N ILE A 147 15.22 -8.49 9.87
CA ILE A 147 14.32 -9.05 10.89
C ILE A 147 15.13 -9.26 12.17
N ASP A 148 14.58 -8.89 13.30
CA ASP A 148 15.20 -9.06 14.61
C ASP A 148 15.14 -10.52 15.10
N GLN A 149 15.70 -10.77 16.29
CA GLN A 149 15.72 -12.09 16.92
C GLN A 149 14.32 -12.65 17.28
N TYR A 150 13.29 -11.81 17.27
CA TYR A 150 11.91 -12.19 17.53
C TYR A 150 11.10 -12.40 16.25
N GLY A 151 11.71 -12.29 15.08
CA GLY A 151 11.04 -12.37 13.78
C GLY A 151 10.29 -11.10 13.39
N LEU A 152 10.54 -9.98 14.06
CA LEU A 152 9.91 -8.70 13.79
C LEU A 152 10.79 -7.85 12.88
N CYS A 153 10.16 -6.98 12.10
CA CYS A 153 10.87 -5.98 11.31
C CYS A 153 11.69 -5.08 12.25
N GLY A 154 12.98 -4.99 11.99
CA GLY A 154 13.90 -4.14 12.75
C GLY A 154 13.55 -2.66 12.61
N VAL A 155 14.17 -1.84 13.45
CA VAL A 155 14.05 -0.38 13.40
C VAL A 155 14.48 0.12 12.03
N LEU A 156 13.74 1.07 11.47
CA LEU A 156 14.07 1.70 10.20
C LEU A 156 15.47 2.35 10.29
N PRO A 157 16.41 2.00 9.40
CA PRO A 157 17.74 2.58 9.38
C PRO A 157 17.72 4.08 9.11
N GLU A 158 18.80 4.76 9.52
CA GLU A 158 19.00 6.17 9.20
C GLU A 158 19.00 6.40 7.68
N GLU A 159 18.60 7.58 7.24
CA GLU A 159 18.54 7.97 5.82
C GLU A 159 19.86 7.73 5.08
N GLY A 160 21.01 7.94 5.76
CA GLY A 160 22.36 7.72 5.26
C GLY A 160 22.85 6.27 5.27
N ALA A 161 22.05 5.32 5.72
CA ALA A 161 22.48 3.92 5.82
C ALA A 161 23.00 3.37 4.48
N PRO A 162 24.06 2.53 4.50
CA PRO A 162 24.60 1.92 3.29
C PRO A 162 23.54 1.15 2.51
N LYS A 163 23.55 1.33 1.21
CA LYS A 163 22.65 0.67 0.27
C LYS A 163 23.44 -0.24 -0.66
N SER A 164 22.82 -1.28 -1.19
CA SER A 164 23.44 -2.14 -2.21
C SER A 164 23.84 -1.32 -3.44
N GLU A 165 24.87 -1.76 -4.15
CA GLU A 165 25.25 -1.16 -5.44
C GLU A 165 24.24 -1.51 -6.53
N ILE A 166 23.55 -2.64 -6.38
CA ILE A 166 22.57 -3.15 -7.34
C ILE A 166 21.28 -2.36 -7.22
N LEU A 167 20.79 -1.89 -8.35
CA LEU A 167 19.49 -1.28 -8.51
C LEU A 167 18.54 -2.36 -9.02
N GLU A 168 17.48 -2.61 -8.30
CA GLU A 168 16.50 -3.65 -8.58
C GLU A 168 15.16 -3.03 -9.00
N ASP A 169 14.45 -3.66 -9.92
CA ASP A 169 13.07 -3.31 -10.25
C ASP A 169 12.14 -3.95 -9.20
N ILE A 170 11.21 -3.15 -8.71
CA ILE A 170 10.28 -3.52 -7.62
C ILE A 170 8.87 -3.02 -7.91
#